data_26cc98c6bf4bd3a5f6871a7808e1664a
#
_entry.id   26cc98c6bf4bd3a5f6871a7808e1664a
#
_cell.length_a   1.000
_cell.length_b   1.000
_cell.length_c   1.000
_cell.angle_alpha   90.00
_cell.angle_beta   90.00
_cell.angle_gamma   90.00
#
_symmetry.space_group_name_H-M   'P 1'
#
loop_
_entity.id
_entity.type
_entity.pdbx_description
1 polymer ?
#
loop_
_entity_poly.entity_id
_entity_poly.type
_entity_poly.pdbx_seq_one_letter_code
_entity_poly.pdbx_strand_id
1 'polypeptide(L)'
;MIMKDIAVYRYPSNYAHEHGELELYRASQKANLACKEAIEAAIRENYRDNCLNTDAVKQVMAQFGQERVMYVLANTVQRKDWDCRISRDNKAWAKTISVFDDPDAQGTDRNCYFVVNSHPGLTDLFVTRARKEIAEQEKEQRPSAIEKLKQQPKNNSPKLSANFKGQER
;
A
#
# COMPACT_ATOMS: atom_id res chain seq x y z
N MET A 1 20.94 -3.93 1.93
CA MET A 1 19.89 -4.27 0.96
C MET A 1 18.64 -3.46 1.27
N ILE A 2 18.09 -2.81 0.26
CA ILE A 2 16.86 -2.03 0.45
C ILE A 2 15.68 -2.98 0.40
N MET A 3 14.88 -2.98 1.44
CA MET A 3 13.77 -3.94 1.57
C MET A 3 12.68 -3.76 0.51
N LYS A 4 12.61 -2.59 -0.11
CA LYS A 4 11.59 -2.37 -1.14
C LYS A 4 11.80 -3.22 -2.39
N ASP A 5 13.00 -3.75 -2.57
CA ASP A 5 13.28 -4.62 -3.72
C ASP A 5 12.80 -6.05 -3.52
N ILE A 6 12.34 -6.37 -2.31
CA ILE A 6 11.79 -7.68 -2.00
C ILE A 6 10.28 -7.62 -2.26
N ALA A 7 9.79 -8.41 -3.21
CA ALA A 7 8.38 -8.40 -3.56
C ALA A 7 7.52 -8.97 -2.42
N VAL A 8 6.31 -8.44 -2.27
CA VAL A 8 5.34 -9.00 -1.33
C VAL A 8 4.87 -10.34 -1.89
N TYR A 9 5.06 -11.40 -1.11
CA TYR A 9 4.60 -12.73 -1.48
C TYR A 9 3.17 -12.92 -0.96
N ARG A 10 2.23 -13.17 -1.86
CA ARG A 10 0.80 -13.12 -1.54
C ARG A 10 0.12 -14.47 -1.51
N TYR A 11 0.88 -15.54 -1.34
CA TYR A 11 0.35 -16.90 -1.30
C TYR A 11 0.79 -17.60 -0.02
N PRO A 12 0.04 -18.63 0.43
CA PRO A 12 0.43 -19.35 1.64
C PRO A 12 1.69 -20.19 1.44
N SER A 13 2.26 -20.67 2.54
CA SER A 13 3.52 -21.39 2.52
C SER A 13 3.44 -22.71 1.74
N ASN A 14 2.30 -23.39 1.79
CA ASN A 14 2.14 -24.64 1.04
C ASN A 14 2.21 -24.37 -0.47
N TYR A 15 1.62 -23.28 -0.93
CA TYR A 15 1.73 -22.87 -2.33
C TYR A 15 3.19 -22.62 -2.70
N ALA A 16 3.91 -21.89 -1.84
CA ALA A 16 5.32 -21.60 -2.08
C ALA A 16 6.16 -22.87 -2.15
N HIS A 17 5.87 -23.82 -1.28
CA HIS A 17 6.56 -25.13 -1.28
C HIS A 17 6.31 -25.87 -2.59
N GLU A 18 5.07 -25.95 -3.02
CA GLU A 18 4.70 -26.67 -4.23
C GLU A 18 5.30 -26.05 -5.49
N HIS A 19 5.52 -24.74 -5.48
CA HIS A 19 6.04 -24.02 -6.64
C HIS A 19 7.53 -23.72 -6.56
N GLY A 20 8.21 -24.23 -5.53
CA GLY A 20 9.65 -24.00 -5.37
C GLY A 20 9.99 -22.56 -5.02
N GLU A 21 9.08 -21.84 -4.34
CA GLU A 21 9.21 -20.43 -4.04
C GLU A 21 9.35 -20.13 -2.56
N LEU A 22 9.76 -21.12 -1.76
CA LEU A 22 9.91 -20.92 -0.31
C LEU A 22 10.87 -19.80 0.05
N GLU A 23 11.92 -19.62 -0.75
CA GLU A 23 12.87 -18.52 -0.50
C GLU A 23 12.19 -17.16 -0.65
N LEU A 24 11.33 -17.01 -1.66
CA LEU A 24 10.59 -15.78 -1.86
C LEU A 24 9.61 -15.56 -0.71
N TYR A 25 8.93 -16.61 -0.29
CA TYR A 25 8.02 -16.54 0.84
C TYR A 25 8.74 -16.10 2.11
N ARG A 26 9.86 -16.73 2.43
CA ARG A 26 10.62 -16.40 3.64
C ARG A 26 11.17 -15.00 3.61
N ALA A 27 11.70 -14.56 2.47
CA ALA A 27 12.22 -13.21 2.32
C ALA A 27 11.11 -12.18 2.53
N SER A 28 9.94 -12.43 1.96
CA SER A 28 8.80 -11.53 2.12
C SER A 28 8.34 -11.46 3.58
N GLN A 29 8.25 -12.60 4.26
CA GLN A 29 7.82 -12.61 5.66
C GLN A 29 8.81 -11.89 6.57
N LYS A 30 10.09 -12.06 6.31
CA LYS A 30 11.12 -11.36 7.06
C LYS A 30 11.01 -9.85 6.84
N ALA A 31 10.76 -9.43 5.61
CA ALA A 31 10.56 -8.02 5.29
C ALA A 31 9.28 -7.48 5.91
N ASN A 32 8.21 -8.29 5.97
CA ASN A 32 6.98 -7.87 6.65
C ASN A 32 7.22 -7.57 8.13
N LEU A 33 7.97 -8.43 8.80
CA LEU A 33 8.32 -8.22 10.20
C LEU A 33 9.15 -6.96 10.38
N ALA A 34 10.16 -6.76 9.54
CA ALA A 34 11.00 -5.58 9.59
C ALA A 34 10.18 -4.30 9.34
N CYS A 35 9.23 -4.36 8.41
CA CYS A 35 8.33 -3.25 8.12
C CYS A 35 7.45 -2.91 9.33
N LYS A 36 6.88 -3.92 9.96
CA LYS A 36 6.09 -3.75 11.17
C LYS A 36 6.89 -3.04 12.25
N GLU A 37 8.11 -3.47 12.47
CA GLU A 37 8.99 -2.86 13.47
C GLU A 37 9.34 -1.43 13.11
N ALA A 38 9.57 -1.16 11.84
CA ALA A 38 9.86 0.20 11.36
C ALA A 38 8.66 1.13 11.54
N ILE A 39 7.45 0.63 11.30
CA ILE A 39 6.24 1.42 11.52
C ILE A 39 6.10 1.77 13.00
N GLU A 40 6.31 0.79 13.89
CA GLU A 40 6.24 1.03 15.33
C GLU A 40 7.26 2.06 15.78
N ALA A 41 8.48 1.95 15.27
CA ALA A 41 9.54 2.90 15.59
C ALA A 41 9.21 4.30 15.05
N ALA A 42 8.70 4.37 13.83
CA ALA A 42 8.34 5.65 13.21
C ALA A 42 7.24 6.35 14.00
N ILE A 43 6.24 5.61 14.45
CA ILE A 43 5.17 6.18 15.28
C ILE A 43 5.76 6.70 16.59
N ARG A 44 6.59 5.92 17.25
CA ARG A 44 7.18 6.29 18.54
C ARG A 44 8.05 7.53 18.43
N GLU A 45 8.81 7.65 17.36
CA GLU A 45 9.76 8.72 17.18
C GLU A 45 9.16 10.02 16.64
N ASN A 46 8.02 9.93 15.96
CA ASN A 46 7.44 11.06 15.24
C ASN A 46 6.11 11.56 15.79
N TYR A 47 5.62 10.97 16.87
CA TYR A 47 4.41 11.43 17.52
C TYR A 47 4.75 12.42 18.61
N ARG A 48 4.33 13.67 18.42
CA ARG A 48 4.58 14.74 19.38
C ARG A 48 3.43 15.73 19.35
N ASP A 49 3.09 16.25 20.52
CA ASP A 49 2.06 17.29 20.65
C ASP A 49 0.73 16.87 20.00
N ASN A 50 0.35 15.62 20.22
CA ASN A 50 -0.87 15.02 19.69
C ASN A 50 -0.91 14.97 18.17
N CYS A 51 0.24 15.02 17.53
CA CYS A 51 0.34 15.00 16.08
C CYS A 51 1.40 14.02 15.62
N LEU A 52 1.10 13.27 14.57
CA LEU A 52 2.05 12.38 13.94
C LEU A 52 2.65 13.08 12.71
N ASN A 53 3.96 13.23 12.69
CA ASN A 53 4.65 13.87 11.58
C ASN A 53 4.52 13.00 10.32
N THR A 54 4.21 13.63 9.19
CA THR A 54 4.08 12.93 7.90
C THR A 54 5.38 12.29 7.45
N ASP A 55 6.52 12.78 7.91
CA ASP A 55 7.81 12.18 7.55
C ASP A 55 7.93 10.74 8.02
N ALA A 56 7.20 10.37 9.08
CA ALA A 56 7.19 8.98 9.55
C ALA A 56 6.75 8.02 8.44
N VAL A 57 5.67 8.38 7.74
CA VAL A 57 5.16 7.56 6.65
C VAL A 57 6.14 7.53 5.49
N LYS A 58 6.69 8.69 5.12
CA LYS A 58 7.62 8.78 4.00
C LYS A 58 8.87 7.95 4.21
N GLN A 59 9.41 7.97 5.43
CA GLN A 59 10.61 7.19 5.76
C GLN A 59 10.36 5.69 5.59
N VAL A 60 9.23 5.21 6.10
CA VAL A 60 8.91 3.79 6.01
C VAL A 60 8.67 3.38 4.56
N MET A 61 7.96 4.21 3.80
CA MET A 61 7.70 3.92 2.40
C MET A 61 8.97 3.92 1.55
N ALA A 62 9.91 4.81 1.85
CA ALA A 62 11.18 4.85 1.14
C ALA A 62 11.99 3.57 1.38
N GLN A 63 11.90 3.01 2.58
CA GLN A 63 12.67 1.84 2.95
C GLN A 63 12.03 0.54 2.46
N PHE A 64 10.72 0.40 2.55
CA PHE A 64 10.03 -0.87 2.30
C PHE A 64 9.19 -0.88 1.03
N GLY A 65 8.89 0.27 0.47
CA GLY A 65 8.00 0.37 -0.67
C GLY A 65 6.54 0.46 -0.26
N GLN A 66 5.78 1.13 -1.09
CA GLN A 66 4.37 1.40 -0.86
C GLN A 66 3.56 0.11 -0.69
N GLU A 67 3.82 -0.87 -1.55
CA GLU A 67 3.05 -2.11 -1.56
C GLU A 67 3.17 -2.88 -0.24
N ARG A 68 4.39 -2.99 0.28
CA ARG A 68 4.63 -3.70 1.55
C ARG A 68 4.02 -2.95 2.72
N VAL A 69 4.16 -1.63 2.75
CA VAL A 69 3.57 -0.84 3.83
C VAL A 69 2.06 -1.02 3.85
N MET A 70 1.41 -0.98 2.68
CA MET A 70 -0.02 -1.23 2.58
C MET A 70 -0.39 -2.63 3.05
N TYR A 71 0.40 -3.63 2.68
CA TYR A 71 0.16 -5.01 3.05
C TYR A 71 0.20 -5.21 4.58
N VAL A 72 1.24 -4.67 5.21
CA VAL A 72 1.41 -4.78 6.66
C VAL A 72 0.31 -4.01 7.40
N LEU A 73 -0.02 -2.82 6.94
CA LEU A 73 -1.07 -2.02 7.55
C LEU A 73 -2.45 -2.66 7.38
N ALA A 74 -2.74 -3.20 6.20
CA ALA A 74 -4.01 -3.88 5.95
C ALA A 74 -4.15 -5.12 6.85
N ASN A 75 -3.08 -5.90 6.98
CA ASN A 75 -3.07 -7.05 7.88
C ASN A 75 -3.35 -6.62 9.32
N THR A 76 -2.69 -5.54 9.75
CA THR A 76 -2.87 -5.01 11.10
C THR A 76 -4.32 -4.61 11.37
N VAL A 77 -4.92 -3.86 10.44
CA VAL A 77 -6.29 -3.39 10.59
C VAL A 77 -7.27 -4.56 10.56
N GLN A 78 -7.06 -5.53 9.67
CA GLN A 78 -7.92 -6.72 9.60
C GLN A 78 -7.89 -7.51 10.90
N ARG A 79 -6.72 -7.63 11.52
CA ARG A 79 -6.57 -8.33 12.81
C ARG A 79 -7.18 -7.56 13.97
N LYS A 80 -7.40 -6.27 13.80
CA LYS A 80 -7.98 -5.41 14.83
C LYS A 80 -9.35 -4.87 14.44
N ASP A 81 -10.05 -5.57 13.60
CA ASP A 81 -11.36 -5.16 13.10
C ASP A 81 -12.38 -4.95 14.24
N TRP A 82 -12.20 -5.66 15.34
CA TRP A 82 -13.03 -5.53 16.52
C TRP A 82 -12.80 -4.24 17.30
N ASP A 83 -11.69 -3.54 17.06
CA ASP A 83 -11.30 -2.40 17.86
C ASP A 83 -11.97 -1.12 17.34
N CYS A 84 -12.76 -0.48 18.18
CA CYS A 84 -13.50 0.71 17.80
C CYS A 84 -12.63 1.96 17.63
N ARG A 85 -11.37 1.89 18.04
CA ARG A 85 -10.42 3.00 17.86
C ARG A 85 -9.87 3.06 16.44
N ILE A 86 -10.08 2.01 15.65
CA ILE A 86 -9.75 2.02 14.22
C ILE A 86 -10.98 2.55 13.47
N SER A 87 -10.76 3.50 12.58
CA SER A 87 -11.86 4.13 11.86
C SER A 87 -12.52 3.15 10.88
N ARG A 88 -13.79 3.40 10.61
CA ARG A 88 -14.54 2.60 9.63
C ARG A 88 -13.94 2.69 8.25
N ASP A 89 -13.48 3.86 7.87
CA ASP A 89 -12.87 4.07 6.56
C ASP A 89 -11.62 3.21 6.40
N ASN A 90 -10.79 3.14 7.43
CA ASN A 90 -9.58 2.33 7.38
C ASN A 90 -9.90 0.84 7.40
N LYS A 91 -10.93 0.44 8.12
CA LYS A 91 -11.39 -0.96 8.10
C LYS A 91 -11.88 -1.36 6.72
N ALA A 92 -12.66 -0.48 6.08
CA ALA A 92 -13.14 -0.74 4.73
C ALA A 92 -11.99 -0.80 3.72
N TRP A 93 -11.05 0.12 3.84
CA TRP A 93 -9.86 0.13 2.99
C TRP A 93 -9.06 -1.17 3.13
N ALA A 94 -8.83 -1.61 4.37
CA ALA A 94 -8.04 -2.81 4.62
C ALA A 94 -8.63 -4.04 3.94
N LYS A 95 -9.96 -4.10 3.86
CA LYS A 95 -10.64 -5.23 3.23
C LYS A 95 -10.45 -5.29 1.72
N THR A 96 -10.01 -4.19 1.11
CA THR A 96 -9.71 -4.18 -0.33
C THR A 96 -8.36 -4.81 -0.65
N ILE A 97 -7.56 -5.11 0.36
CA ILE A 97 -6.24 -5.68 0.18
C ILE A 97 -6.25 -7.12 0.66
N SER A 98 -5.94 -8.04 -0.26
CA SER A 98 -5.90 -9.47 0.08
C SER A 98 -4.68 -9.78 0.93
N VAL A 99 -4.92 -10.29 2.12
CA VAL A 99 -3.86 -10.76 3.01
C VAL A 99 -4.22 -12.20 3.37
N PHE A 100 -3.39 -13.13 2.92
CA PHE A 100 -3.64 -14.53 3.16
C PHE A 100 -3.05 -14.98 4.49
N ASP A 101 -3.88 -15.59 5.31
CA ASP A 101 -3.38 -16.33 6.46
C ASP A 101 -2.74 -17.61 5.96
N ASP A 102 -1.63 -17.96 6.58
CA ASP A 102 -0.99 -19.22 6.27
C ASP A 102 -1.69 -20.33 7.06
N PRO A 103 -2.42 -21.23 6.38
CA PRO A 103 -3.14 -22.29 7.10
C PRO A 103 -2.21 -23.28 7.77
N ASP A 104 -0.96 -23.33 7.31
CA ASP A 104 0.03 -24.25 7.87
C ASP A 104 0.80 -23.65 9.03
N ALA A 105 0.61 -22.37 9.31
CA ALA A 105 1.24 -21.74 10.48
C ALA A 105 0.65 -22.33 11.75
N GLN A 106 1.50 -22.67 12.67
CA GLN A 106 1.07 -23.30 13.92
C GLN A 106 0.52 -22.26 14.90
N GLY A 107 -0.52 -22.67 15.61
CA GLY A 107 -1.08 -21.86 16.65
C GLY A 107 -1.83 -20.66 16.16
N THR A 108 -1.74 -19.57 16.91
CA THR A 108 -2.45 -18.33 16.62
C THR A 108 -1.62 -17.35 15.82
N ASP A 109 -0.48 -17.80 15.30
CA ASP A 109 0.52 -16.89 14.76
C ASP A 109 0.36 -16.53 13.29
N ARG A 110 -0.72 -16.92 12.67
CA ARG A 110 -1.01 -16.63 11.28
C ARG A 110 -0.93 -15.12 11.02
N ASN A 111 0.19 -14.68 10.51
CA ASN A 111 0.45 -13.28 10.23
C ASN A 111 0.35 -12.35 11.45
N CYS A 112 0.14 -12.88 12.66
CA CYS A 112 0.04 -12.06 13.86
C CYS A 112 1.38 -11.44 14.24
N TYR A 113 2.46 -12.07 13.85
CA TYR A 113 3.80 -11.59 14.23
C TYR A 113 4.18 -10.28 13.53
N PHE A 114 3.54 -9.92 12.43
CA PHE A 114 3.78 -8.60 11.82
C PHE A 114 2.57 -7.67 11.91
N VAL A 115 1.79 -7.81 12.97
CA VAL A 115 0.75 -6.85 13.33
C VAL A 115 1.38 -5.71 14.12
N VAL A 116 1.16 -4.48 13.70
CA VAL A 116 1.69 -3.31 14.38
C VAL A 116 1.05 -3.21 15.77
N ASN A 117 1.89 -3.17 16.80
CA ASN A 117 1.45 -3.18 18.19
C ASN A 117 1.38 -1.79 18.85
N SER A 118 1.52 -0.74 18.07
CA SER A 118 1.35 0.62 18.59
C SER A 118 -0.08 0.84 19.08
N HIS A 119 -0.28 1.88 19.86
CA HIS A 119 -1.61 2.24 20.32
C HIS A 119 -2.56 2.29 19.13
N PRO A 120 -3.74 1.67 19.20
CA PRO A 120 -4.63 1.58 18.03
C PRO A 120 -5.01 2.93 17.41
N GLY A 121 -5.19 3.97 18.23
CA GLY A 121 -5.46 5.30 17.70
C GLY A 121 -4.30 5.87 16.89
N LEU A 122 -3.07 5.59 17.33
CA LEU A 122 -1.88 6.02 16.59
C LEU A 122 -1.69 5.20 15.32
N THR A 123 -1.99 3.90 15.40
CA THR A 123 -1.97 3.03 14.23
C THR A 123 -2.97 3.52 13.19
N ASP A 124 -4.18 3.85 13.62
CA ASP A 124 -5.22 4.37 12.74
C ASP A 124 -4.76 5.67 12.06
N LEU A 125 -4.14 6.55 12.83
CA LEU A 125 -3.61 7.80 12.29
C LEU A 125 -2.52 7.54 11.25
N PHE A 126 -1.63 6.58 11.52
CA PHE A 126 -0.58 6.20 10.57
C PHE A 126 -1.19 5.65 9.27
N VAL A 127 -2.20 4.80 9.37
CA VAL A 127 -2.89 4.25 8.20
C VAL A 127 -3.51 5.37 7.37
N THR A 128 -4.18 6.31 8.01
CA THR A 128 -4.80 7.44 7.32
C THR A 128 -3.75 8.26 6.57
N ARG A 129 -2.63 8.54 7.20
CA ARG A 129 -1.57 9.31 6.57
C ARG A 129 -0.87 8.54 5.46
N ALA A 130 -0.70 7.24 5.62
CA ALA A 130 -0.12 6.39 4.58
C ALA A 130 -1.02 6.39 3.34
N ARG A 131 -2.31 6.24 3.53
CA ARG A 131 -3.27 6.25 2.43
C ARG A 131 -3.25 7.58 1.69
N LYS A 132 -3.15 8.68 2.43
CA LYS A 132 -3.09 10.01 1.85
C LYS A 132 -1.80 10.19 1.05
N GLU A 133 -0.68 9.75 1.60
CA GLU A 133 0.61 9.85 0.92
C GLU A 133 0.61 9.07 -0.40
N ILE A 134 0.04 7.88 -0.38
CA ILE A 134 -0.08 7.05 -1.59
C ILE A 134 -0.93 7.76 -2.63
N ALA A 135 -2.06 8.34 -2.23
CA ALA A 135 -2.94 9.05 -3.15
C ALA A 135 -2.25 10.26 -3.77
N GLU A 136 -1.46 10.99 -2.98
CA GLU A 136 -0.71 12.13 -3.48
C GLU A 136 0.37 11.72 -4.47
N GLN A 137 1.08 10.63 -4.18
CA GLN A 137 2.10 10.12 -5.08
C GLN A 137 1.49 9.66 -6.40
N GLU A 138 0.34 9.02 -6.35
CA GLU A 138 -0.36 8.60 -7.57
C GLU A 138 -0.80 9.80 -8.41
N LYS A 139 -1.22 10.88 -7.78
CA LYS A 139 -1.58 12.09 -8.51
C LYS A 139 -0.38 12.72 -9.19
N GLU A 140 0.76 12.72 -8.53
CA GLU A 140 1.98 13.27 -9.11
C GLU A 140 2.46 12.46 -10.31
N GLN A 141 2.26 11.15 -10.27
CA GLN A 141 2.68 10.28 -11.34
C GLN A 141 1.74 10.29 -12.54
N ARG A 142 0.49 10.71 -12.34
CA ARG A 142 -0.49 10.77 -13.43
C ARG A 142 -0.61 12.19 -13.95
N PRO A 143 -0.37 12.42 -15.25
CA PRO A 143 -0.65 13.73 -15.83
C PRO A 143 -2.14 14.04 -15.65
N SER A 144 -2.45 15.30 -15.43
CA SER A 144 -3.84 15.72 -15.34
C SER A 144 -4.54 15.47 -16.68
N ALA A 145 -5.86 15.41 -16.65
CA ALA A 145 -6.64 15.24 -17.87
C ALA A 145 -6.33 16.35 -18.88
N ILE A 146 -6.13 17.57 -18.39
CA ILE A 146 -5.80 18.69 -19.25
C ILE A 146 -4.45 18.50 -19.92
N GLU A 147 -3.45 18.01 -19.19
CA GLU A 147 -2.15 17.75 -19.76
C GLU A 147 -2.19 16.64 -20.79
N LYS A 148 -2.99 15.61 -20.54
CA LYS A 148 -3.15 14.53 -21.51
C LYS A 148 -3.77 15.05 -22.80
N LEU A 149 -4.74 15.91 -22.70
CA LEU A 149 -5.37 16.49 -23.89
C LEU A 149 -4.37 17.34 -24.67
N LYS A 150 -3.51 18.06 -23.99
CA LYS A 150 -2.49 18.87 -24.67
C LYS A 150 -1.47 18.01 -25.38
N GLN A 151 -1.22 16.81 -24.89
CA GLN A 151 -0.24 15.93 -25.52
C GLN A 151 -0.79 15.17 -26.71
N GLN A 152 -2.10 15.15 -26.88
CA GLN A 152 -2.69 14.46 -28.03
C GLN A 152 -2.48 15.25 -29.31
N PRO A 153 -2.27 14.54 -30.43
CA PRO A 153 -2.13 15.23 -31.70
C PRO A 153 -3.43 15.94 -32.09
N LYS A 154 -3.32 17.17 -32.51
CA LYS A 154 -4.48 17.96 -32.84
C LYS A 154 -4.88 17.86 -34.28
N ASN A 155 -4.06 17.22 -35.07
CA ASN A 155 -4.22 17.29 -36.52
C ASN A 155 -5.25 16.33 -37.08
N ASN A 156 -5.77 15.43 -36.30
CA ASN A 156 -6.71 14.46 -36.86
C ASN A 156 -8.12 15.02 -37.07
N SER A 157 -8.61 15.70 -36.09
CA SER A 157 -9.99 16.18 -36.15
C SER A 157 -10.24 17.23 -37.22
N PRO A 158 -9.39 18.26 -37.35
CA PRO A 158 -9.65 19.25 -38.38
C PRO A 158 -9.60 18.70 -39.80
N LYS A 159 -8.74 17.73 -40.04
CA LYS A 159 -8.63 17.16 -41.34
C LYS A 159 -9.90 16.47 -41.79
N LEU A 160 -10.50 15.74 -40.92
CA LEU A 160 -11.72 15.03 -41.25
C LEU A 160 -12.86 16.00 -41.56
N SER A 161 -12.96 17.04 -40.78
CA SER A 161 -14.00 18.03 -41.02
C SER A 161 -13.84 18.72 -42.35
N ALA A 162 -12.62 19.09 -42.69
CA ALA A 162 -12.37 19.78 -43.94
C ALA A 162 -12.70 18.89 -45.13
N ASN A 163 -12.32 17.64 -45.06
CA ASN A 163 -12.61 16.72 -46.15
C ASN A 163 -14.09 16.52 -46.36
N PHE A 164 -14.77 16.40 -45.23
CA PHE A 164 -16.19 16.16 -45.32
C PHE A 164 -16.92 17.31 -45.97
N LYS A 165 -16.55 18.53 -45.59
CA LYS A 165 -17.18 19.70 -46.20
C LYS A 165 -16.91 19.81 -47.68
N GLY A 166 -15.73 19.45 -48.08
CA GLY A 166 -15.38 19.51 -49.47
C GLY A 166 -16.22 18.62 -50.34
N GLN A 167 -16.75 17.58 -49.82
CA GLN A 167 -17.52 16.62 -50.58
C GLN A 167 -18.97 16.99 -50.75
N GLU A 168 -19.43 17.94 -50.02
CA GLU A 168 -20.85 18.22 -50.06
C GLU A 168 -21.29 19.10 -51.17
N ARG A 169 -20.45 19.54 -51.89
CA ARG A 169 -20.83 20.36 -52.98
C ARG A 169 -21.93 20.06 -53.71
#